data_8b9b95de4579d6c64e4a37dadfa62f20
#
_entry.id   8b9b95de4579d6c64e4a37dadfa62f20
#
_cell.length_a   1.000
_cell.length_b   1.000
_cell.length_c   1.000
_cell.angle_alpha   90.00
_cell.angle_beta   90.00
_cell.angle_gamma   90.00
#
_symmetry.space_group_name_H-M   'P 1'
#
loop_
_entity.id
_entity.type
_entity.pdbx_description
1 polymer ?
#
loop_
_entity_poly.entity_id
_entity_poly.type
_entity_poly.pdbx_seq_one_letter_code
_entity_poly.pdbx_strand_id
1 'polypeptide(L)'
;MAKKRICEVALCPPPVTLPVVAAWSVKRPGVEVEAFLSRPAFAPEAEAAAAEVLEDVRRRGNAAVLAAAKRFDRAVLTAGELRVSAAELSAAVKAVPADVKRAVKDAHARVRRFAEAGLREPWHLRTPQGGYAGEFYSPMDRVGVYVPGGTAPLASTAVMTVTLARVAGVREIVACTPCGPDKQVNPVLLYALKIAGATEIYRVGGIQSIGLMAFGTESVRPVQKIAGPGNAYVTAAKRQVYGYVAIDQVAGPSEIAVLADDSANPAWVAADLLSQAEHGSGHERALLVTHSQAFAEAVCDEIVWQTPRLSRADTVERVLQRQGILLAVVPDLRQGMELVNRFAPEHFEILTRDART
;
A
#
# COMPACT_ATOMS: atom_id res chain seq x y z
N MET A 1 10.66 59.38 19.50
CA MET A 1 10.31 58.53 18.34
C MET A 1 10.21 57.08 18.82
N ALA A 2 9.00 56.59 19.08
CA ALA A 2 8.77 55.23 19.59
C ALA A 2 8.56 54.28 18.39
N LYS A 3 9.44 53.30 18.22
CA LYS A 3 9.28 52.21 17.24
C LYS A 3 8.15 51.28 17.69
N LYS A 4 7.04 51.30 16.99
CA LYS A 4 5.99 50.30 17.08
C LYS A 4 6.57 48.95 16.65
N ARG A 5 6.69 47.98 17.58
CA ARG A 5 6.85 46.57 17.26
C ARG A 5 5.50 46.09 16.69
N ILE A 6 5.49 45.73 15.43
CA ILE A 6 4.41 44.97 14.82
C ILE A 6 4.56 43.53 15.36
N CYS A 7 3.61 43.13 16.24
CA CYS A 7 3.44 41.74 16.63
C CYS A 7 2.97 41.00 15.37
N GLU A 8 3.79 40.15 14.78
CA GLU A 8 3.33 39.14 13.84
C GLU A 8 2.32 38.27 14.58
N VAL A 9 1.05 38.39 14.21
CA VAL A 9 0.01 37.47 14.62
C VAL A 9 0.36 36.14 13.96
N ALA A 10 0.91 35.22 14.75
CA ALA A 10 1.04 33.83 14.33
C ALA A 10 -0.37 33.38 13.91
N LEU A 11 -0.54 33.14 12.62
CA LEU A 11 -1.76 32.54 12.07
C LEU A 11 -1.98 31.23 12.84
N CYS A 12 -3.02 31.18 13.66
CA CYS A 12 -3.47 29.95 14.28
C CYS A 12 -3.73 28.94 13.16
N PRO A 13 -3.16 27.74 13.20
CA PRO A 13 -3.44 26.74 12.17
C PRO A 13 -4.97 26.55 12.09
N PRO A 14 -5.52 26.27 10.91
CA PRO A 14 -6.94 26.02 10.77
C PRO A 14 -7.37 24.92 11.76
N PRO A 15 -8.60 24.99 12.30
CA PRO A 15 -9.08 24.02 13.26
C PRO A 15 -9.05 22.62 12.62
N VAL A 16 -8.39 21.67 13.28
CA VAL A 16 -8.34 20.27 12.87
C VAL A 16 -9.69 19.62 13.13
N THR A 17 -10.20 18.85 12.18
CA THR A 17 -11.41 18.05 12.37
C THR A 17 -11.16 17.00 13.46
N LEU A 18 -12.10 16.87 14.41
CA LEU A 18 -11.97 15.90 15.49
C LEU A 18 -12.24 14.46 14.99
N PRO A 19 -11.51 13.47 15.49
CA PRO A 19 -11.88 12.07 15.29
C PRO A 19 -13.21 11.77 16.01
N VAL A 20 -13.91 10.72 15.56
CA VAL A 20 -15.15 10.28 16.20
C VAL A 20 -14.79 9.47 17.46
N VAL A 21 -15.34 9.86 18.61
CA VAL A 21 -15.27 9.08 19.86
C VAL A 21 -16.64 8.48 20.12
N ALA A 22 -16.75 7.14 20.17
CA ALA A 22 -18.03 6.45 20.33
C ALA A 22 -17.93 5.27 21.31
N ALA A 23 -19.00 5.06 22.09
CA ALA A 23 -19.12 3.88 22.93
C ALA A 23 -19.62 2.68 22.09
N TRP A 24 -19.07 1.50 22.35
CA TRP A 24 -19.48 0.27 21.71
C TRP A 24 -19.54 -0.90 22.69
N SER A 25 -20.52 -1.77 22.51
CA SER A 25 -20.56 -3.10 23.16
C SER A 25 -21.32 -4.07 22.25
N VAL A 26 -21.13 -5.37 22.48
CA VAL A 26 -21.84 -6.43 21.75
C VAL A 26 -23.35 -6.25 21.80
N LYS A 27 -23.89 -5.78 22.93
CA LYS A 27 -25.34 -5.54 23.11
C LYS A 27 -25.81 -4.19 22.57
N ARG A 28 -24.92 -3.22 22.40
CA ARG A 28 -25.20 -1.86 21.93
C ARG A 28 -24.09 -1.39 20.99
N PRO A 29 -24.15 -1.79 19.72
CA PRO A 29 -23.04 -1.56 18.78
C PRO A 29 -22.82 -0.08 18.41
N GLY A 30 -23.77 0.81 18.67
CA GLY A 30 -23.63 2.24 18.34
C GLY A 30 -23.73 2.52 16.84
N VAL A 31 -24.36 3.65 16.48
CA VAL A 31 -24.60 4.01 15.07
C VAL A 31 -23.28 4.40 14.38
N GLU A 32 -22.44 5.14 15.07
CA GLU A 32 -21.14 5.64 14.55
C GLU A 32 -20.20 4.49 14.24
N VAL A 33 -20.15 3.47 15.13
CA VAL A 33 -19.29 2.31 14.94
C VAL A 33 -19.80 1.44 13.79
N GLU A 34 -21.09 1.21 13.70
CA GLU A 34 -21.67 0.44 12.58
C GLU A 34 -21.49 1.17 11.24
N ALA A 35 -21.62 2.49 11.21
CA ALA A 35 -21.31 3.29 10.01
C ALA A 35 -19.84 3.20 9.62
N PHE A 36 -18.93 3.22 10.59
CA PHE A 36 -17.49 3.05 10.35
C PHE A 36 -17.17 1.65 9.81
N LEU A 37 -17.82 0.60 10.31
CA LEU A 37 -17.64 -0.77 9.85
C LEU A 37 -18.26 -1.01 8.46
N SER A 38 -19.37 -0.31 8.14
CA SER A 38 -20.14 -0.45 6.90
C SER A 38 -19.51 0.34 5.75
N ARG A 39 -18.28 -0.02 5.37
CA ARG A 39 -17.57 0.63 4.27
C ARG A 39 -17.75 -0.12 2.95
N PRO A 40 -17.84 0.58 1.80
CA PRO A 40 -17.82 -0.10 0.51
C PRO A 40 -16.45 -0.75 0.29
N ALA A 41 -16.44 -2.01 -0.11
CA ALA A 41 -15.20 -2.75 -0.39
C ALA A 41 -14.45 -2.15 -1.59
N PHE A 42 -15.19 -1.60 -2.58
CA PHE A 42 -14.63 -1.06 -3.82
C PHE A 42 -15.38 0.20 -4.26
N ALA A 43 -14.65 1.13 -4.88
CA ALA A 43 -15.21 2.34 -5.44
C ALA A 43 -15.81 2.07 -6.84
N PRO A 44 -17.11 2.27 -7.08
CA PRO A 44 -17.75 1.97 -8.38
C PRO A 44 -17.10 2.70 -9.56
N GLU A 45 -16.66 3.93 -9.35
CA GLU A 45 -15.96 4.73 -10.35
C GLU A 45 -14.60 4.13 -10.76
N ALA A 46 -13.88 3.54 -9.79
CA ALA A 46 -12.62 2.85 -10.07
C ALA A 46 -12.85 1.56 -10.85
N GLU A 47 -13.93 0.84 -10.55
CA GLU A 47 -14.32 -0.37 -11.28
C GLU A 47 -14.68 -0.06 -12.73
N ALA A 48 -15.48 0.98 -12.98
CA ALA A 48 -15.87 1.40 -14.34
C ALA A 48 -14.64 1.86 -15.15
N ALA A 49 -13.77 2.68 -14.55
CA ALA A 49 -12.55 3.13 -15.20
C ALA A 49 -11.58 1.97 -15.51
N ALA A 50 -11.48 0.99 -14.59
CA ALA A 50 -10.66 -0.19 -14.82
C ALA A 50 -11.18 -1.01 -16.01
N ALA A 51 -12.49 -1.25 -16.11
CA ALA A 51 -13.08 -1.98 -17.20
C ALA A 51 -12.83 -1.31 -18.56
N GLU A 52 -13.02 0.02 -18.64
CA GLU A 52 -12.78 0.80 -19.87
C GLU A 52 -11.34 0.67 -20.36
N VAL A 53 -10.37 0.94 -19.46
CA VAL A 53 -8.95 0.97 -19.83
C VAL A 53 -8.42 -0.44 -20.11
N LEU A 54 -8.82 -1.44 -19.34
CA LEU A 54 -8.41 -2.84 -19.56
C LEU A 54 -8.89 -3.36 -20.91
N GLU A 55 -10.16 -3.11 -21.28
CA GLU A 55 -10.69 -3.51 -22.58
C GLU A 55 -9.98 -2.76 -23.72
N ASP A 56 -9.64 -1.49 -23.53
CA ASP A 56 -8.90 -0.73 -24.51
C ASP A 56 -7.47 -1.28 -24.72
N VAL A 57 -6.76 -1.63 -23.62
CA VAL A 57 -5.44 -2.28 -23.72
C VAL A 57 -5.53 -3.62 -24.42
N ARG A 58 -6.57 -4.42 -24.15
CA ARG A 58 -6.79 -5.71 -24.78
C ARG A 58 -6.99 -5.59 -26.30
N ARG A 59 -7.70 -4.55 -26.75
CA ARG A 59 -7.99 -4.34 -28.17
C ARG A 59 -6.86 -3.67 -28.93
N ARG A 60 -6.21 -2.67 -28.36
CA ARG A 60 -5.29 -1.77 -29.07
C ARG A 60 -3.83 -1.87 -28.62
N GLY A 61 -3.52 -2.74 -27.66
CA GLY A 61 -2.15 -3.01 -27.22
C GLY A 61 -1.37 -1.75 -26.83
N ASN A 62 -0.19 -1.56 -27.42
CA ASN A 62 0.66 -0.41 -27.16
C ASN A 62 -0.04 0.94 -27.37
N ALA A 63 -0.91 1.06 -28.34
CA ALA A 63 -1.60 2.32 -28.63
C ALA A 63 -2.48 2.77 -27.46
N ALA A 64 -3.18 1.83 -26.80
CA ALA A 64 -3.97 2.11 -25.61
C ALA A 64 -3.09 2.49 -24.42
N VAL A 65 -1.99 1.74 -24.19
CA VAL A 65 -1.04 2.02 -23.09
C VAL A 65 -0.45 3.42 -23.24
N LEU A 66 -0.04 3.81 -24.43
CA LEU A 66 0.51 5.14 -24.71
C LEU A 66 -0.52 6.26 -24.53
N ALA A 67 -1.76 6.03 -24.99
CA ALA A 67 -2.86 6.98 -24.79
C ALA A 67 -3.17 7.17 -23.30
N ALA A 68 -3.19 6.10 -22.52
CA ALA A 68 -3.42 6.14 -21.08
C ALA A 68 -2.24 6.82 -20.33
N ALA A 69 -0.99 6.54 -20.68
CA ALA A 69 0.17 7.23 -20.14
C ALA A 69 0.12 8.75 -20.38
N LYS A 70 -0.29 9.17 -21.59
CA LYS A 70 -0.51 10.59 -21.89
C LYS A 70 -1.63 11.20 -21.06
N ARG A 71 -2.75 10.48 -20.90
CA ARG A 71 -3.95 10.96 -20.20
C ARG A 71 -3.73 11.08 -18.69
N PHE A 72 -3.15 10.05 -18.07
CA PHE A 72 -3.07 9.93 -16.61
C PHE A 72 -1.72 10.36 -16.05
N ASP A 73 -0.62 10.01 -16.72
CA ASP A 73 0.74 10.31 -16.25
C ASP A 73 1.32 11.58 -16.90
N ARG A 74 0.59 12.18 -17.86
CA ARG A 74 1.03 13.31 -18.70
C ARG A 74 2.33 13.02 -19.45
N ALA A 75 2.67 11.75 -19.64
CA ALA A 75 3.87 11.30 -20.30
C ALA A 75 3.60 10.99 -21.77
N VAL A 76 4.23 11.72 -22.68
CA VAL A 76 4.12 11.46 -24.14
C VAL A 76 5.24 10.51 -24.54
N LEU A 77 4.95 9.22 -24.55
CA LEU A 77 5.90 8.14 -24.84
C LEU A 77 5.69 7.59 -26.26
N THR A 78 6.73 6.99 -26.80
CA THR A 78 6.68 6.07 -27.93
C THR A 78 6.76 4.62 -27.44
N ALA A 79 6.43 3.65 -28.28
CA ALA A 79 6.52 2.23 -27.92
C ALA A 79 7.96 1.83 -27.50
N GLY A 80 8.98 2.38 -28.16
CA GLY A 80 10.39 2.14 -27.81
C GLY A 80 10.82 2.75 -26.49
N GLU A 81 10.11 3.77 -26.02
CA GLU A 81 10.40 4.45 -24.74
C GLU A 81 9.68 3.81 -23.54
N LEU A 82 8.75 2.86 -23.76
CA LEU A 82 8.07 2.17 -22.65
C LEU A 82 9.06 1.48 -21.72
N ARG A 83 10.07 0.83 -22.26
CA ARG A 83 11.10 0.12 -21.48
C ARG A 83 12.23 1.06 -21.07
N VAL A 84 12.61 0.98 -19.80
CA VAL A 84 13.83 1.63 -19.31
C VAL A 84 15.04 0.93 -19.91
N SER A 85 15.90 1.70 -20.60
CA SER A 85 17.08 1.15 -21.24
C SER A 85 18.19 0.80 -20.24
N ALA A 86 19.11 -0.05 -20.65
CA ALA A 86 20.28 -0.40 -19.84
C ALA A 86 21.16 0.84 -19.53
N ALA A 87 21.25 1.80 -20.46
CA ALA A 87 21.98 3.04 -20.27
C ALA A 87 21.34 3.93 -19.21
N GLU A 88 20.00 4.13 -19.25
CA GLU A 88 19.25 4.87 -18.24
C GLU A 88 19.38 4.21 -16.85
N LEU A 89 19.22 2.89 -16.79
CA LEU A 89 19.38 2.15 -15.54
C LEU A 89 20.79 2.31 -14.97
N SER A 90 21.82 2.27 -15.82
CA SER A 90 23.21 2.49 -15.41
C SER A 90 23.45 3.92 -14.91
N ALA A 91 22.90 4.93 -15.59
CA ALA A 91 22.96 6.32 -15.17
C ALA A 91 22.26 6.55 -13.82
N ALA A 92 21.06 5.99 -13.66
CA ALA A 92 20.31 6.07 -12.41
C ALA A 92 21.10 5.46 -11.24
N VAL A 93 21.70 4.28 -11.44
CA VAL A 93 22.54 3.64 -10.41
C VAL A 93 23.72 4.52 -10.00
N LYS A 94 24.34 5.25 -10.93
CA LYS A 94 25.45 6.18 -10.61
C LYS A 94 24.96 7.38 -9.79
N ALA A 95 23.79 7.90 -10.10
CA ALA A 95 23.20 9.08 -9.47
C ALA A 95 22.75 8.87 -8.02
N VAL A 96 22.47 7.64 -7.57
CA VAL A 96 22.02 7.37 -6.20
C VAL A 96 23.16 7.61 -5.19
N PRO A 97 22.94 8.37 -4.10
CA PRO A 97 23.93 8.59 -3.03
C PRO A 97 24.41 7.29 -2.37
N ALA A 98 25.63 7.29 -1.85
CA ALA A 98 26.27 6.08 -1.31
C ALA A 98 25.58 5.54 -0.05
N ASP A 99 25.09 6.41 0.81
CA ASP A 99 24.32 6.08 2.01
C ASP A 99 22.98 5.43 1.67
N VAL A 100 22.26 5.98 0.68
CA VAL A 100 21.01 5.40 0.17
C VAL A 100 21.26 4.03 -0.48
N LYS A 101 22.35 3.89 -1.25
CA LYS A 101 22.75 2.58 -1.79
C LYS A 101 22.96 1.54 -0.70
N ARG A 102 23.61 1.95 0.41
CA ARG A 102 23.82 1.08 1.58
C ARG A 102 22.50 0.67 2.20
N ALA A 103 21.62 1.64 2.48
CA ALA A 103 20.31 1.37 3.08
C ALA A 103 19.46 0.42 2.23
N VAL A 104 19.42 0.60 0.89
CA VAL A 104 18.69 -0.30 -0.02
C VAL A 104 19.30 -1.71 -0.04
N LYS A 105 20.64 -1.84 -0.03
CA LYS A 105 21.29 -3.15 0.06
C LYS A 105 21.00 -3.87 1.37
N ASP A 106 21.04 -3.16 2.48
CA ASP A 106 20.74 -3.72 3.80
C ASP A 106 19.28 -4.16 3.90
N ALA A 107 18.35 -3.35 3.39
CA ALA A 107 16.94 -3.71 3.31
C ALA A 107 16.75 -4.97 2.42
N HIS A 108 17.36 -5.01 1.24
CA HIS A 108 17.32 -6.16 0.34
C HIS A 108 17.86 -7.45 1.01
N ALA A 109 18.98 -7.35 1.72
CA ALA A 109 19.57 -8.51 2.40
C ALA A 109 18.63 -9.09 3.49
N ARG A 110 17.96 -8.20 4.25
CA ARG A 110 16.98 -8.62 5.25
C ARG A 110 15.73 -9.25 4.64
N VAL A 111 15.17 -8.63 3.61
CA VAL A 111 14.01 -9.16 2.88
C VAL A 111 14.35 -10.51 2.23
N ARG A 112 15.52 -10.62 1.63
CA ARG A 112 15.99 -11.88 1.04
C ARG A 112 16.08 -12.99 2.08
N ARG A 113 16.70 -12.73 3.23
CA ARG A 113 16.79 -13.71 4.33
C ARG A 113 15.41 -14.16 4.82
N PHE A 114 14.47 -13.22 4.94
CA PHE A 114 13.09 -13.53 5.32
C PHE A 114 12.39 -14.39 4.25
N ALA A 115 12.54 -14.02 2.98
CA ALA A 115 11.97 -14.78 1.86
C ALA A 115 12.52 -16.20 1.75
N GLU A 116 13.85 -16.37 1.92
CA GLU A 116 14.51 -17.67 1.92
C GLU A 116 13.99 -18.58 3.05
N ALA A 117 13.78 -18.03 4.24
CA ALA A 117 13.21 -18.75 5.37
C ALA A 117 11.73 -19.14 5.18
N GLY A 118 11.01 -18.43 4.32
CA GLY A 118 9.59 -18.67 4.01
C GLY A 118 9.35 -19.62 2.83
N LEU A 119 10.39 -20.12 2.17
CA LEU A 119 10.24 -21.12 1.09
C LEU A 119 9.66 -22.41 1.64
N ARG A 120 8.66 -22.92 0.92
CA ARG A 120 8.05 -24.20 1.26
C ARG A 120 8.85 -25.36 0.67
N GLU A 121 9.11 -26.38 1.50
CA GLU A 121 9.72 -27.61 1.06
C GLU A 121 8.66 -28.58 0.50
N PRO A 122 8.96 -29.35 -0.55
CA PRO A 122 8.10 -30.44 -1.01
C PRO A 122 7.87 -31.45 0.10
N TRP A 123 6.66 -32.00 0.16
CA TRP A 123 6.32 -33.04 1.12
C TRP A 123 5.42 -34.10 0.49
N HIS A 124 5.47 -35.31 1.02
CA HIS A 124 4.59 -36.39 0.63
C HIS A 124 4.28 -37.33 1.80
N LEU A 125 3.14 -37.98 1.73
CA LEU A 125 2.75 -39.06 2.64
C LEU A 125 2.43 -40.34 1.85
N ARG A 126 2.64 -41.46 2.51
CA ARG A 126 2.23 -42.75 1.98
C ARG A 126 0.76 -42.99 2.30
N THR A 127 -0.03 -43.37 1.30
CA THR A 127 -1.43 -43.72 1.52
C THR A 127 -1.56 -45.16 2.04
N PRO A 128 -2.66 -45.54 2.74
CA PRO A 128 -2.90 -46.90 3.19
C PRO A 128 -2.86 -47.95 2.06
N GLN A 129 -3.18 -47.54 0.84
CA GLN A 129 -3.19 -48.36 -0.37
C GLN A 129 -1.80 -48.51 -1.02
N GLY A 130 -0.75 -47.93 -0.41
CA GLY A 130 0.63 -48.02 -0.88
C GLY A 130 1.06 -46.98 -1.91
N GLY A 131 0.17 -46.04 -2.27
CA GLY A 131 0.49 -44.86 -3.11
C GLY A 131 1.15 -43.74 -2.30
N TYR A 132 1.42 -42.63 -2.99
CA TYR A 132 1.94 -41.39 -2.40
C TYR A 132 1.02 -40.21 -2.78
N ALA A 133 0.80 -39.30 -1.85
CA ALA A 133 0.16 -38.00 -2.06
C ALA A 133 1.05 -36.91 -1.46
N GLY A 134 1.19 -35.77 -2.13
CA GLY A 134 2.06 -34.70 -1.63
C GLY A 134 1.97 -33.45 -2.49
N GLU A 135 2.80 -32.46 -2.14
CA GLU A 135 2.88 -31.18 -2.84
C GLU A 135 4.31 -30.92 -3.32
N PHE A 136 4.40 -30.40 -4.53
CA PHE A 136 5.62 -29.87 -5.11
C PHE A 136 5.39 -28.40 -5.46
N TYR A 137 6.44 -27.60 -5.30
CA TYR A 137 6.40 -26.16 -5.59
C TYR A 137 7.34 -25.86 -6.75
N SER A 138 6.82 -25.22 -7.80
CA SER A 138 7.57 -24.79 -8.97
C SER A 138 7.46 -23.28 -9.14
N PRO A 139 8.56 -22.58 -9.45
CA PRO A 139 8.48 -21.16 -9.76
C PRO A 139 7.67 -20.94 -11.04
N MET A 140 7.00 -19.79 -11.11
CA MET A 140 6.47 -19.27 -12.36
C MET A 140 7.63 -18.83 -13.26
N ASP A 141 7.45 -18.88 -14.59
CA ASP A 141 8.50 -18.47 -15.53
C ASP A 141 8.65 -16.96 -15.58
N ARG A 142 7.51 -16.23 -15.57
CA ARG A 142 7.44 -14.79 -15.75
C ARG A 142 6.37 -14.19 -14.86
N VAL A 143 6.75 -13.21 -14.02
CA VAL A 143 5.84 -12.47 -13.15
C VAL A 143 5.97 -10.97 -13.35
N GLY A 144 4.88 -10.25 -13.07
CA GLY A 144 4.83 -8.81 -13.07
C GLY A 144 4.77 -8.24 -11.65
N VAL A 145 5.46 -7.15 -11.41
CA VAL A 145 5.33 -6.38 -10.18
C VAL A 145 4.92 -4.96 -10.51
N TYR A 146 3.90 -4.48 -9.83
CA TYR A 146 3.51 -3.07 -9.89
C TYR A 146 4.14 -2.33 -8.71
N VAL A 147 4.87 -1.27 -9.01
CA VAL A 147 5.43 -0.40 -7.98
C VAL A 147 4.82 0.99 -8.16
N PRO A 148 4.01 1.47 -7.20
CA PRO A 148 3.44 2.80 -7.29
C PRO A 148 4.54 3.86 -7.41
N GLY A 149 4.31 4.83 -8.27
CA GLY A 149 5.05 6.08 -8.34
C GLY A 149 4.19 7.19 -7.77
N GLY A 150 4.73 8.34 -7.52
CA GLY A 150 4.00 9.50 -7.03
C GLY A 150 4.86 10.36 -6.13
N THR A 151 4.32 10.79 -5.00
CA THR A 151 4.97 11.73 -4.08
C THR A 151 6.24 11.20 -3.41
N ALA A 152 6.43 9.87 -3.35
CA ALA A 152 7.63 9.26 -2.78
C ALA A 152 8.06 8.02 -3.59
N PRO A 153 9.38 7.78 -3.74
CA PRO A 153 9.88 6.58 -4.37
C PRO A 153 9.68 5.38 -3.44
N LEU A 154 8.80 4.45 -3.81
CA LEU A 154 8.51 3.25 -3.02
C LEU A 154 9.58 2.16 -3.27
N ALA A 155 10.83 2.46 -2.94
CA ALA A 155 11.94 1.52 -3.04
C ALA A 155 11.73 0.26 -2.20
N SER A 156 11.05 0.35 -1.07
CA SER A 156 10.66 -0.78 -0.23
C SER A 156 9.75 -1.76 -0.98
N THR A 157 8.72 -1.26 -1.68
CA THR A 157 7.83 -2.09 -2.50
C THR A 157 8.62 -2.84 -3.57
N ALA A 158 9.54 -2.16 -4.28
CA ALA A 158 10.40 -2.80 -5.27
C ALA A 158 11.25 -3.92 -4.64
N VAL A 159 11.89 -3.66 -3.50
CA VAL A 159 12.69 -4.65 -2.78
C VAL A 159 11.83 -5.82 -2.33
N MET A 160 10.67 -5.57 -1.71
CA MET A 160 9.83 -6.62 -1.15
C MET A 160 9.23 -7.52 -2.24
N THR A 161 8.68 -6.94 -3.32
CA THR A 161 8.00 -7.75 -4.36
C THR A 161 8.97 -8.49 -5.26
N VAL A 162 10.00 -7.81 -5.77
CA VAL A 162 10.96 -8.40 -6.71
C VAL A 162 11.85 -9.43 -6.02
N THR A 163 12.29 -9.19 -4.78
CA THR A 163 13.14 -10.15 -4.05
C THR A 163 12.40 -11.44 -3.76
N LEU A 164 11.12 -11.38 -3.34
CA LEU A 164 10.32 -12.58 -3.13
C LEU A 164 10.19 -13.41 -4.41
N ALA A 165 9.90 -12.75 -5.53
CA ALA A 165 9.83 -13.43 -6.83
C ALA A 165 11.18 -14.09 -7.20
N ARG A 166 12.29 -13.38 -6.95
CA ARG A 166 13.64 -13.89 -7.25
C ARG A 166 14.03 -15.10 -6.39
N VAL A 167 13.74 -15.02 -5.10
CA VAL A 167 13.99 -16.12 -4.14
C VAL A 167 13.12 -17.33 -4.46
N ALA A 168 11.87 -17.13 -4.91
CA ALA A 168 11.01 -18.21 -5.40
C ALA A 168 11.51 -18.87 -6.70
N GLY A 169 12.59 -18.36 -7.32
CA GLY A 169 13.18 -18.95 -8.52
C GLY A 169 12.62 -18.41 -9.85
N VAL A 170 11.82 -17.34 -9.82
CA VAL A 170 11.29 -16.72 -11.04
C VAL A 170 12.43 -16.17 -11.91
N ARG A 171 12.45 -16.55 -13.18
CA ARG A 171 13.51 -16.15 -14.11
C ARG A 171 13.30 -14.78 -14.70
N GLU A 172 12.05 -14.44 -15.07
CA GLU A 172 11.70 -13.18 -15.71
C GLU A 172 10.78 -12.36 -14.79
N ILE A 173 11.25 -11.22 -14.36
CA ILE A 173 10.52 -10.33 -13.45
C ILE A 173 10.35 -8.97 -14.13
N VAL A 174 9.11 -8.67 -14.51
CA VAL A 174 8.69 -7.43 -15.15
C VAL A 174 8.25 -6.43 -14.09
N ALA A 175 8.87 -5.28 -14.01
CA ALA A 175 8.45 -4.21 -13.11
C ALA A 175 7.78 -3.09 -13.90
N CYS A 176 6.57 -2.68 -13.48
CA CYS A 176 5.87 -1.52 -14.01
C CYS A 176 5.76 -0.44 -12.93
N THR A 177 6.11 0.80 -13.29
CA THR A 177 6.01 1.98 -12.41
C THR A 177 5.73 3.21 -13.25
N PRO A 178 4.89 4.16 -12.81
CA PRO A 178 4.66 5.38 -13.57
C PRO A 178 5.93 6.23 -13.67
N CYS A 179 5.99 7.05 -14.73
CA CYS A 179 6.93 8.15 -14.86
C CYS A 179 6.17 9.49 -14.85
N GLY A 180 6.90 10.58 -14.62
CA GLY A 180 6.36 11.91 -14.76
C GLY A 180 6.32 12.39 -16.23
N PRO A 181 5.88 13.65 -16.46
CA PRO A 181 5.90 14.29 -17.78
C PRO A 181 7.31 14.35 -18.41
N ASP A 182 8.32 14.32 -17.57
CA ASP A 182 9.75 14.27 -17.96
C ASP A 182 10.20 12.87 -18.42
N LYS A 183 9.30 11.90 -18.40
CA LYS A 183 9.54 10.48 -18.73
C LYS A 183 10.56 9.79 -17.80
N GLN A 184 10.91 10.39 -16.68
CA GLN A 184 11.92 9.84 -15.78
C GLN A 184 11.27 8.94 -14.70
N VAL A 185 11.95 7.87 -14.38
CA VAL A 185 11.67 7.06 -13.19
C VAL A 185 12.69 7.39 -12.12
N ASN A 186 12.26 7.53 -10.88
CA ASN A 186 13.12 7.89 -9.76
C ASN A 186 14.37 7.00 -9.70
N PRO A 187 15.60 7.56 -9.63
CA PRO A 187 16.84 6.78 -9.63
C PRO A 187 16.96 5.80 -8.47
N VAL A 188 16.45 6.13 -7.28
CA VAL A 188 16.47 5.24 -6.12
C VAL A 188 15.58 4.03 -6.36
N LEU A 189 14.41 4.22 -6.98
CA LEU A 189 13.51 3.13 -7.35
C LEU A 189 14.16 2.22 -8.41
N LEU A 190 14.76 2.78 -9.46
CA LEU A 190 15.48 2.02 -10.48
C LEU A 190 16.64 1.20 -9.87
N TYR A 191 17.36 1.79 -8.92
CA TYR A 191 18.42 1.10 -8.20
C TYR A 191 17.86 -0.07 -7.37
N ALA A 192 16.76 0.15 -6.63
CA ALA A 192 16.11 -0.89 -5.83
C ALA A 192 15.61 -2.05 -6.71
N LEU A 193 14.94 -1.77 -7.83
CA LEU A 193 14.50 -2.77 -8.80
C LEU A 193 15.68 -3.59 -9.35
N LYS A 194 16.79 -2.93 -9.68
CA LYS A 194 18.00 -3.60 -10.18
C LYS A 194 18.61 -4.53 -9.13
N ILE A 195 18.79 -4.05 -7.88
CA ILE A 195 19.38 -4.82 -6.79
C ILE A 195 18.51 -6.04 -6.43
N ALA A 196 17.19 -5.86 -6.41
CA ALA A 196 16.23 -6.93 -6.14
C ALA A 196 16.18 -7.98 -7.26
N GLY A 197 16.59 -7.65 -8.49
CA GLY A 197 16.69 -8.60 -9.60
C GLY A 197 15.60 -8.50 -10.66
N ALA A 198 14.95 -7.33 -10.83
CA ALA A 198 14.04 -7.10 -11.96
C ALA A 198 14.78 -7.25 -13.29
N THR A 199 14.19 -7.99 -14.24
CA THR A 199 14.79 -8.26 -15.56
C THR A 199 14.35 -7.27 -16.63
N GLU A 200 13.16 -6.72 -16.47
CA GLU A 200 12.59 -5.70 -17.34
C GLU A 200 11.91 -4.64 -16.49
N ILE A 201 12.05 -3.37 -16.86
CA ILE A 201 11.42 -2.25 -16.16
C ILE A 201 10.70 -1.41 -17.21
N TYR A 202 9.41 -1.16 -16.98
CA TYR A 202 8.56 -0.35 -17.85
C TYR A 202 8.04 0.87 -17.11
N ARG A 203 8.11 2.04 -17.75
CA ARG A 203 7.60 3.31 -17.24
C ARG A 203 6.11 3.46 -17.54
N VAL A 204 5.30 2.56 -17.01
CA VAL A 204 3.85 2.51 -17.18
C VAL A 204 3.21 2.35 -15.82
N GLY A 205 2.33 3.29 -15.44
CA GLY A 205 1.60 3.29 -14.18
C GLY A 205 0.14 2.85 -14.34
N GLY A 206 -0.62 2.90 -13.24
CA GLY A 206 -2.06 2.79 -13.24
C GLY A 206 -2.66 1.51 -13.81
N ILE A 207 -3.93 1.59 -14.21
CA ILE A 207 -4.72 0.49 -14.79
C ILE A 207 -4.03 -0.11 -16.01
N GLN A 208 -3.49 0.76 -16.88
CA GLN A 208 -2.88 0.34 -18.14
C GLN A 208 -1.64 -0.54 -17.93
N SER A 209 -0.93 -0.40 -16.80
CA SER A 209 0.19 -1.29 -16.47
C SER A 209 -0.27 -2.69 -16.11
N ILE A 210 -1.43 -2.81 -15.44
CA ILE A 210 -2.05 -4.09 -15.10
C ILE A 210 -2.51 -4.78 -16.38
N GLY A 211 -3.18 -4.05 -17.28
CA GLY A 211 -3.60 -4.57 -18.59
C GLY A 211 -2.41 -5.01 -19.44
N LEU A 212 -1.34 -4.21 -19.51
CA LEU A 212 -0.09 -4.54 -20.21
C LEU A 212 0.53 -5.84 -19.70
N MET A 213 0.58 -6.03 -18.38
CA MET A 213 1.13 -7.25 -17.77
C MET A 213 0.20 -8.46 -17.95
N ALA A 214 -1.13 -8.27 -17.87
CA ALA A 214 -2.09 -9.36 -17.95
C ALA A 214 -2.30 -9.90 -19.37
N PHE A 215 -2.46 -8.99 -20.33
CA PHE A 215 -2.81 -9.38 -21.70
C PHE A 215 -1.61 -9.38 -22.66
N GLY A 216 -0.53 -8.71 -22.28
CA GLY A 216 0.57 -8.42 -23.17
C GLY A 216 0.23 -7.31 -24.18
N THR A 217 1.24 -6.92 -24.93
CA THR A 217 1.15 -5.99 -26.07
C THR A 217 2.19 -6.38 -27.11
N GLU A 218 2.31 -5.62 -28.19
CA GLU A 218 3.34 -5.85 -29.21
C GLU A 218 4.77 -5.73 -28.66
N SER A 219 4.93 -4.98 -27.55
CA SER A 219 6.23 -4.75 -26.93
C SER A 219 6.50 -5.61 -25.68
N VAL A 220 5.45 -6.15 -25.07
CA VAL A 220 5.55 -6.82 -23.75
C VAL A 220 4.77 -8.11 -23.74
N ARG A 221 5.45 -9.21 -23.47
CA ARG A 221 4.78 -10.52 -23.27
C ARG A 221 4.00 -10.53 -21.95
N PRO A 222 2.82 -11.18 -21.88
CA PRO A 222 2.05 -11.29 -20.65
C PRO A 222 2.81 -12.05 -19.57
N VAL A 223 2.37 -11.87 -18.33
CA VAL A 223 2.92 -12.54 -17.15
C VAL A 223 1.94 -13.54 -16.56
N GLN A 224 2.43 -14.47 -15.75
CA GLN A 224 1.60 -15.50 -15.10
C GLN A 224 1.00 -15.01 -13.76
N LYS A 225 1.63 -14.03 -13.11
CA LYS A 225 1.15 -13.43 -11.87
C LYS A 225 1.52 -11.96 -11.80
N ILE A 226 0.63 -11.14 -11.25
CA ILE A 226 0.87 -9.73 -10.94
C ILE A 226 0.83 -9.55 -9.43
N ALA A 227 1.88 -8.93 -8.87
CA ALA A 227 1.99 -8.58 -7.46
C ALA A 227 2.29 -7.10 -7.28
N GLY A 228 2.00 -6.58 -6.09
CA GLY A 228 2.31 -5.21 -5.70
C GLY A 228 1.07 -4.42 -5.27
N PRO A 229 1.27 -3.41 -4.40
CA PRO A 229 0.21 -2.53 -3.93
C PRO A 229 -0.20 -1.54 -5.01
N GLY A 230 -1.36 -0.91 -4.84
CA GLY A 230 -1.84 0.13 -5.73
C GLY A 230 -3.01 0.88 -5.11
N ASN A 231 -3.40 1.99 -5.74
CA ASN A 231 -4.61 2.72 -5.36
C ASN A 231 -5.88 1.95 -5.80
N ALA A 232 -7.06 2.47 -5.49
CA ALA A 232 -8.35 1.86 -5.83
C ALA A 232 -8.47 1.46 -7.32
N TYR A 233 -7.91 2.26 -8.23
CA TYR A 233 -7.94 1.98 -9.67
C TYR A 233 -7.07 0.77 -10.06
N VAL A 234 -5.87 0.67 -9.49
CA VAL A 234 -4.97 -0.47 -9.69
C VAL A 234 -5.55 -1.73 -9.06
N THR A 235 -6.15 -1.61 -7.87
CA THR A 235 -6.83 -2.71 -7.19
C THR A 235 -8.03 -3.22 -8.02
N ALA A 236 -8.87 -2.32 -8.54
CA ALA A 236 -9.97 -2.68 -9.43
C ALA A 236 -9.47 -3.40 -10.69
N ALA A 237 -8.39 -2.89 -11.29
CA ALA A 237 -7.77 -3.53 -12.44
C ALA A 237 -7.24 -4.94 -12.14
N LYS A 238 -6.51 -5.12 -11.02
CA LYS A 238 -6.03 -6.43 -10.58
C LYS A 238 -7.18 -7.41 -10.37
N ARG A 239 -8.28 -6.97 -9.74
CA ARG A 239 -9.46 -7.79 -9.53
C ARG A 239 -10.09 -8.27 -10.84
N GLN A 240 -10.19 -7.36 -11.84
CA GLN A 240 -10.83 -7.66 -13.13
C GLN A 240 -9.98 -8.54 -14.04
N VAL A 241 -8.66 -8.55 -13.90
CA VAL A 241 -7.78 -9.45 -14.66
C VAL A 241 -7.58 -10.81 -13.99
N TYR A 242 -8.07 -11.01 -12.77
CA TYR A 242 -8.01 -12.31 -12.10
C TYR A 242 -8.80 -13.36 -12.90
N GLY A 243 -8.12 -14.46 -13.21
CA GLY A 243 -8.64 -15.48 -14.13
C GLY A 243 -7.90 -15.49 -15.48
N TYR A 244 -7.45 -14.30 -15.97
CA TYR A 244 -6.48 -14.22 -17.07
C TYR A 244 -5.04 -14.36 -16.56
N VAL A 245 -4.77 -13.81 -15.39
CA VAL A 245 -3.49 -13.81 -14.71
C VAL A 245 -3.72 -14.01 -13.22
N ALA A 246 -2.81 -14.70 -12.51
CA ALA A 246 -2.88 -14.76 -11.05
C ALA A 246 -2.50 -13.40 -10.45
N ILE A 247 -3.03 -13.12 -9.25
CA ILE A 247 -2.65 -11.93 -8.48
C ILE A 247 -2.17 -12.33 -7.09
N ASP A 248 -1.54 -11.40 -6.37
CA ASP A 248 -1.18 -11.57 -4.96
C ASP A 248 -2.42 -11.49 -4.07
N GLN A 249 -3.10 -10.34 -4.10
CA GLN A 249 -4.32 -10.08 -3.34
C GLN A 249 -5.11 -8.93 -3.95
N VAL A 250 -6.35 -8.77 -3.52
CA VAL A 250 -7.19 -7.59 -3.77
C VAL A 250 -7.08 -6.71 -2.52
N ALA A 251 -6.20 -5.71 -2.57
CA ALA A 251 -5.99 -4.80 -1.45
C ALA A 251 -7.11 -3.75 -1.36
N GLY A 252 -7.60 -3.50 -0.15
CA GLY A 252 -8.45 -2.35 0.17
C GLY A 252 -7.64 -1.07 0.45
N PRO A 253 -8.30 0.02 0.87
CA PRO A 253 -7.62 1.13 1.52
C PRO A 253 -6.89 0.66 2.77
N SER A 254 -5.78 1.33 3.13
CA SER A 254 -5.01 0.96 4.33
C SER A 254 -5.82 1.07 5.60
N GLU A 255 -5.67 0.09 6.49
CA GLU A 255 -6.43 -0.06 7.73
C GLU A 255 -5.54 -0.42 8.90
N ILE A 256 -5.81 0.21 10.05
CA ILE A 256 -5.20 -0.16 11.32
C ILE A 256 -6.25 -0.26 12.42
N ALA A 257 -6.11 -1.24 13.31
CA ALA A 257 -6.73 -1.23 14.62
C ALA A 257 -5.66 -1.27 15.70
N VAL A 258 -5.84 -0.47 16.74
CA VAL A 258 -5.03 -0.48 17.94
C VAL A 258 -5.92 -0.84 19.12
N LEU A 259 -5.66 -1.97 19.78
CA LEU A 259 -6.30 -2.34 21.04
C LEU A 259 -5.38 -1.93 22.19
N ALA A 260 -5.80 -0.96 22.97
CA ALA A 260 -4.96 -0.37 24.02
C ALA A 260 -5.69 -0.26 25.35
N ASP A 261 -4.93 -0.44 26.45
CA ASP A 261 -5.36 -0.06 27.79
C ASP A 261 -4.71 1.27 28.22
N ASP A 262 -4.97 1.71 29.44
CA ASP A 262 -4.45 2.96 30.01
C ASP A 262 -2.94 2.95 30.32
N SER A 263 -2.25 1.83 30.12
CA SER A 263 -0.79 1.73 30.25
C SER A 263 -0.04 2.14 28.99
N ALA A 264 -0.73 2.23 27.84
CA ALA A 264 -0.15 2.67 26.59
C ALA A 264 0.15 4.19 26.59
N ASN A 265 1.03 4.63 25.70
CA ASN A 265 1.33 6.04 25.53
C ASN A 265 0.38 6.66 24.48
N PRO A 266 -0.48 7.64 24.86
CA PRO A 266 -1.43 8.24 23.92
C PRO A 266 -0.78 8.86 22.68
N ALA A 267 0.40 9.48 22.83
CA ALA A 267 1.11 10.10 21.71
C ALA A 267 1.61 9.08 20.69
N TRP A 268 2.00 7.89 21.11
CA TRP A 268 2.41 6.83 20.20
C TRP A 268 1.21 6.22 19.49
N VAL A 269 0.14 5.93 20.24
CA VAL A 269 -1.11 5.43 19.64
C VAL A 269 -1.66 6.41 18.59
N ALA A 270 -1.65 7.71 18.89
CA ALA A 270 -2.04 8.73 17.91
C ALA A 270 -1.14 8.70 16.66
N ALA A 271 0.18 8.57 16.83
CA ALA A 271 1.12 8.49 15.70
C ALA A 271 0.87 7.24 14.83
N ASP A 272 0.56 6.09 15.43
CA ASP A 272 0.25 4.85 14.72
C ASP A 272 -1.06 4.97 13.90
N LEU A 273 -2.12 5.55 14.49
CA LEU A 273 -3.37 5.83 13.76
C LEU A 273 -3.15 6.81 12.61
N LEU A 274 -2.36 7.88 12.84
CA LEU A 274 -2.04 8.89 11.82
C LEU A 274 -1.16 8.34 10.70
N SER A 275 -0.28 7.37 11.00
CA SER A 275 0.57 6.72 9.98
C SER A 275 -0.25 6.03 8.90
N GLN A 276 -1.41 5.46 9.24
CA GLN A 276 -2.32 4.90 8.25
C GLN A 276 -3.17 5.97 7.56
N ALA A 277 -3.63 6.98 8.28
CA ALA A 277 -4.44 8.05 7.72
C ALA A 277 -3.70 8.87 6.65
N GLU A 278 -2.36 8.94 6.69
CA GLU A 278 -1.56 9.70 5.72
C GLU A 278 -1.33 8.99 4.38
N HIS A 279 -1.79 7.75 4.16
CA HIS A 279 -1.51 6.97 2.93
C HIS A 279 -2.03 7.62 1.64
N GLY A 280 -3.12 8.40 1.68
CA GLY A 280 -3.44 9.35 0.63
C GLY A 280 -4.64 9.04 -0.24
N SER A 281 -5.35 7.93 -0.04
CA SER A 281 -6.59 7.64 -0.76
C SER A 281 -7.77 8.48 -0.23
N GLY A 282 -7.69 8.92 1.04
CA GLY A 282 -8.78 9.56 1.78
C GLY A 282 -9.88 8.58 2.21
N HIS A 283 -9.67 7.28 2.03
CA HIS A 283 -10.57 6.20 2.43
C HIS A 283 -9.95 5.28 3.50
N GLU A 284 -8.79 5.66 4.01
CA GLU A 284 -8.10 4.97 5.09
C GLU A 284 -8.99 4.86 6.32
N ARG A 285 -8.80 3.78 7.10
CA ARG A 285 -9.53 3.53 8.34
C ARG A 285 -8.55 3.28 9.47
N ALA A 286 -8.68 4.06 10.53
CA ALA A 286 -7.89 3.91 11.75
C ALA A 286 -8.82 3.78 12.94
N LEU A 287 -8.72 2.68 13.69
CA LEU A 287 -9.57 2.34 14.82
C LEU A 287 -8.74 2.21 16.08
N LEU A 288 -9.02 3.04 17.09
CA LEU A 288 -8.63 2.76 18.46
C LEU A 288 -9.75 2.01 19.15
N VAL A 289 -9.40 0.98 19.90
CA VAL A 289 -10.31 0.27 20.81
C VAL A 289 -9.71 0.29 22.21
N THR A 290 -10.40 0.88 23.17
CA THR A 290 -9.95 0.96 24.56
C THR A 290 -11.12 0.87 25.53
N HIS A 291 -10.86 0.41 26.76
CA HIS A 291 -11.86 0.42 27.83
C HIS A 291 -11.84 1.70 28.67
N SER A 292 -10.92 2.62 28.39
CA SER A 292 -10.73 3.87 29.14
C SER A 292 -11.18 5.08 28.32
N GLN A 293 -12.24 5.74 28.77
CA GLN A 293 -12.70 7.00 28.17
C GLN A 293 -11.62 8.08 28.23
N ALA A 294 -10.95 8.23 29.37
CA ALA A 294 -9.90 9.22 29.55
C ALA A 294 -8.69 8.96 28.61
N PHE A 295 -8.38 7.69 28.33
CA PHE A 295 -7.34 7.35 27.39
C PHE A 295 -7.74 7.71 25.94
N ALA A 296 -8.99 7.43 25.56
CA ALA A 296 -9.50 7.80 24.23
C ALA A 296 -9.46 9.32 24.04
N GLU A 297 -9.82 10.11 25.04
CA GLU A 297 -9.75 11.58 25.02
C GLU A 297 -8.30 12.07 24.88
N ALA A 298 -7.36 11.48 25.62
CA ALA A 298 -5.94 11.82 25.50
C ALA A 298 -5.37 11.50 24.12
N VAL A 299 -5.78 10.40 23.49
CA VAL A 299 -5.40 10.08 22.10
C VAL A 299 -6.03 11.05 21.11
N CYS A 300 -7.29 11.47 21.34
CA CYS A 300 -7.95 12.50 20.54
C CYS A 300 -7.15 13.81 20.55
N ASP A 301 -6.76 14.28 21.74
CA ASP A 301 -5.96 15.50 21.89
C ASP A 301 -4.61 15.38 21.16
N GLU A 302 -3.97 14.24 21.23
CA GLU A 302 -2.71 13.96 20.52
C GLU A 302 -2.90 13.96 19.01
N ILE A 303 -3.97 13.38 18.47
CA ILE A 303 -4.29 13.43 17.04
C ILE A 303 -4.42 14.87 16.56
N VAL A 304 -5.16 15.70 17.31
CA VAL A 304 -5.33 17.13 17.00
C VAL A 304 -4.00 17.88 17.06
N TRP A 305 -3.17 17.56 18.04
CA TRP A 305 -1.87 18.21 18.23
C TRP A 305 -0.85 17.80 17.16
N GLN A 306 -0.81 16.52 16.76
CA GLN A 306 0.17 15.99 15.81
C GLN A 306 -0.18 16.31 14.36
N THR A 307 -1.46 16.26 13.98
CA THR A 307 -1.91 16.42 12.58
C THR A 307 -1.31 17.63 11.87
N PRO A 308 -1.35 18.88 12.41
CA PRO A 308 -0.82 20.05 11.70
C PRO A 308 0.71 20.02 11.53
N ARG A 309 1.41 19.12 12.23
CA ARG A 309 2.87 18.98 12.19
C ARG A 309 3.35 17.97 11.15
N LEU A 310 2.42 17.22 10.57
CA LEU A 310 2.73 16.22 9.54
C LEU A 310 2.93 16.89 8.18
N SER A 311 3.85 16.37 7.40
CA SER A 311 4.08 16.81 6.02
C SER A 311 2.88 16.57 5.09
N ARG A 312 1.97 15.67 5.49
CA ARG A 312 0.75 15.28 4.77
C ARG A 312 -0.53 15.60 5.55
N ALA A 313 -0.51 16.66 6.34
CA ALA A 313 -1.64 17.11 7.16
C ALA A 313 -2.96 17.19 6.37
N ASP A 314 -2.94 17.74 5.14
CA ASP A 314 -4.13 17.83 4.27
C ASP A 314 -4.73 16.46 3.92
N THR A 315 -3.92 15.42 3.88
CA THR A 315 -4.38 14.05 3.61
C THR A 315 -5.09 13.49 4.82
N VAL A 316 -4.47 13.62 5.99
CA VAL A 316 -5.07 13.22 7.27
C VAL A 316 -6.38 13.96 7.53
N GLU A 317 -6.43 15.27 7.27
CA GLU A 317 -7.64 16.08 7.44
C GLU A 317 -8.80 15.56 6.56
N ARG A 318 -8.53 15.14 5.32
CA ARG A 318 -9.56 14.50 4.47
C ARG A 318 -10.09 13.19 5.06
N VAL A 319 -9.24 12.41 5.70
CA VAL A 319 -9.65 11.17 6.37
C VAL A 319 -10.50 11.47 7.60
N LEU A 320 -10.11 12.47 8.41
CA LEU A 320 -10.90 12.93 9.56
C LEU A 320 -12.28 13.45 9.14
N GLN A 321 -12.36 14.28 8.11
CA GLN A 321 -13.63 14.82 7.57
C GLN A 321 -14.57 13.70 7.09
N ARG A 322 -14.04 12.57 6.65
CA ARG A 322 -14.79 11.37 6.26
C ARG A 322 -15.04 10.40 7.41
N GLN A 323 -14.75 10.81 8.64
CA GLN A 323 -14.86 9.97 9.82
C GLN A 323 -14.04 8.66 9.70
N GLY A 324 -12.88 8.73 9.06
CA GLY A 324 -11.99 7.60 8.84
C GLY A 324 -11.16 7.23 10.08
N ILE A 325 -11.15 8.08 11.13
CA ILE A 325 -10.53 7.76 12.41
C ILE A 325 -11.63 7.66 13.48
N LEU A 326 -11.72 6.48 14.11
CA LEU A 326 -12.70 6.17 15.16
C LEU A 326 -11.98 5.73 16.43
N LEU A 327 -12.36 6.33 17.56
CA LEU A 327 -11.90 5.96 18.90
C LEU A 327 -13.07 5.29 19.64
N ALA A 328 -13.08 3.96 19.69
CA ALA A 328 -14.17 3.17 20.29
C ALA A 328 -13.87 2.87 21.75
N VAL A 329 -14.79 3.27 22.64
CA VAL A 329 -14.73 2.94 24.06
C VAL A 329 -15.62 1.75 24.35
N VAL A 330 -15.02 0.69 24.87
CA VAL A 330 -15.66 -0.61 25.12
C VAL A 330 -15.75 -0.92 26.62
N PRO A 331 -16.66 -1.77 27.09
CA PRO A 331 -16.75 -2.12 28.51
C PRO A 331 -15.51 -2.84 29.06
N ASP A 332 -14.87 -3.65 28.23
CA ASP A 332 -13.68 -4.43 28.57
C ASP A 332 -12.90 -4.82 27.30
N LEU A 333 -11.63 -5.22 27.46
CA LEU A 333 -10.75 -5.57 26.33
C LEU A 333 -11.21 -6.82 25.58
N ARG A 334 -11.98 -7.73 26.21
CA ARG A 334 -12.54 -8.91 25.54
C ARG A 334 -13.57 -8.50 24.50
N GLN A 335 -14.49 -7.63 24.86
CA GLN A 335 -15.44 -7.05 23.88
C GLN A 335 -14.70 -6.19 22.85
N GLY A 336 -13.61 -5.52 23.26
CA GLY A 336 -12.72 -4.81 22.35
C GLY A 336 -12.16 -5.72 21.26
N MET A 337 -11.70 -6.91 21.61
CA MET A 337 -11.22 -7.92 20.66
C MET A 337 -12.35 -8.38 19.71
N GLU A 338 -13.58 -8.50 20.18
CA GLU A 338 -14.72 -8.82 19.31
C GLU A 338 -14.98 -7.72 18.28
N LEU A 339 -14.83 -6.44 18.66
CA LEU A 339 -14.93 -5.33 17.72
C LEU A 339 -13.80 -5.36 16.69
N VAL A 340 -12.55 -5.59 17.11
CA VAL A 340 -11.41 -5.73 16.21
C VAL A 340 -11.60 -6.88 15.23
N ASN A 341 -12.09 -8.02 15.69
CA ASN A 341 -12.40 -9.17 14.83
C ASN A 341 -13.51 -8.85 13.81
N ARG A 342 -14.51 -8.06 14.17
CA ARG A 342 -15.53 -7.58 13.22
C ARG A 342 -14.97 -6.60 12.20
N PHE A 343 -14.04 -5.76 12.61
CA PHE A 343 -13.35 -4.83 11.71
C PHE A 343 -12.41 -5.56 10.77
N ALA A 344 -11.69 -6.59 11.27
CA ALA A 344 -10.71 -7.40 10.53
C ALA A 344 -9.69 -6.52 9.76
N PRO A 345 -8.90 -5.70 10.46
CA PRO A 345 -8.01 -4.71 9.86
C PRO A 345 -6.82 -5.36 9.12
N GLU A 346 -6.23 -4.61 8.18
CA GLU A 346 -4.95 -4.98 7.55
C GLU A 346 -3.80 -5.01 8.57
N HIS A 347 -3.75 -4.01 9.45
CA HIS A 347 -2.77 -3.92 10.53
C HIS A 347 -3.47 -3.99 11.88
N PHE A 348 -2.91 -4.76 12.81
CA PHE A 348 -3.43 -4.86 14.16
C PHE A 348 -2.32 -4.77 15.19
N GLU A 349 -2.48 -3.86 16.15
CA GLU A 349 -1.57 -3.65 17.27
C GLU A 349 -2.26 -3.89 18.60
N ILE A 350 -1.56 -4.52 19.53
CA ILE A 350 -1.99 -4.75 20.91
C ILE A 350 -1.03 -4.01 21.83
N LEU A 351 -1.51 -2.91 22.40
CA LEU A 351 -0.74 -2.04 23.29
C LEU A 351 -1.36 -2.07 24.71
N THR A 352 -1.30 -3.22 25.33
CA THR A 352 -1.81 -3.47 26.67
C THR A 352 -0.65 -3.86 27.60
N ARG A 353 -0.84 -3.70 28.92
CA ARG A 353 0.14 -4.07 29.95
C ARG A 353 0.59 -5.53 29.81
N ASP A 354 -0.33 -6.39 29.46
CA ASP A 354 -0.06 -7.80 29.19
C ASP A 354 -0.67 -8.21 27.84
N ALA A 355 0.11 -8.07 26.78
CA ALA A 355 -0.31 -8.39 25.43
C ALA A 355 -0.34 -9.90 25.11
N ARG A 356 0.09 -10.78 26.04
CA ARG A 356 0.21 -12.23 25.83
C ARG A 356 -0.90 -13.03 26.49
N THR A 357 -1.66 -12.42 27.37
CA THR A 357 -2.83 -13.00 28.07
C THR A 357 -4.13 -12.40 27.60
#